data_83fd65158489499e8863d1d1820303a7
#
_entry.id   83fd65158489499e8863d1d1820303a7
#
_cell.length_a   1.000
_cell.length_b   1.000
_cell.length_c   1.000
_cell.angle_alpha   90.00
_cell.angle_beta   90.00
_cell.angle_gamma   90.00
#
_symmetry.space_group_name_H-M   'P 1'
#
loop_
_entity.id
_entity.type
_entity.pdbx_description
1 polymer ?
#
loop_
_entity_poly.entity_id
_entity_poly.type
_entity_poly.pdbx_seq_one_letter_code
_entity_poly.pdbx_strand_id
1 'polypeptide(L)'
;MTDQAPDQPQKRRDQPQKRIVSSSHLVSEKAVELSEVEYGLIVASNAFVMWMVKAMSAALAEMEQSADLGVLDILCLHSVNHRGRAKKLADICFKLNVEDSHTVNYALKKLVKYGLVQSEKQGKEVFYGTTQQGQALCMAYRDVRESCLVDEYAAFDGGSGKPNAASLSEVARQLRLLSGLYDQAARSATSF
;
A
#
# COMPACT_ATOMS: atom_id res chain seq x y z
N MET A 1 4.14 -9.18 -63.99
CA MET A 1 2.97 -8.95 -63.10
C MET A 1 3.00 -10.06 -62.10
N THR A 2 3.61 -9.80 -60.94
CA THR A 2 3.70 -10.72 -59.82
C THR A 2 2.82 -10.15 -58.72
N ASP A 3 1.75 -10.88 -58.46
CA ASP A 3 0.72 -10.58 -57.49
C ASP A 3 1.26 -10.93 -56.07
N GLN A 4 1.56 -9.96 -55.25
CA GLN A 4 1.91 -10.18 -53.85
C GLN A 4 0.64 -10.08 -53.01
N ALA A 5 0.23 -11.22 -52.44
CA ALA A 5 -0.83 -11.30 -51.45
C ALA A 5 -0.44 -10.54 -50.16
N PRO A 6 -1.36 -9.85 -49.50
CA PRO A 6 -1.08 -9.10 -48.27
C PRO A 6 -0.82 -10.05 -47.11
N ASP A 7 0.28 -9.79 -46.42
CA ASP A 7 0.70 -10.44 -45.20
C ASP A 7 -0.38 -10.27 -44.09
N GLN A 8 -0.99 -11.38 -43.69
CA GLN A 8 -1.96 -11.37 -42.59
C GLN A 8 -1.23 -11.28 -41.25
N PRO A 9 -1.62 -10.40 -40.37
CA PRO A 9 -1.00 -10.33 -39.03
C PRO A 9 -1.26 -11.62 -38.26
N GLN A 10 -0.19 -12.33 -37.94
CA GLN A 10 -0.22 -13.54 -37.10
C GLN A 10 -0.87 -13.18 -35.76
N LYS A 11 -2.08 -13.69 -35.51
CA LYS A 11 -2.69 -13.71 -34.17
C LYS A 11 -1.71 -14.44 -33.24
N ARG A 12 -1.10 -13.67 -32.32
CA ARG A 12 -0.42 -14.24 -31.15
C ARG A 12 -1.43 -15.17 -30.47
N ARG A 13 -1.19 -16.47 -30.54
CA ARG A 13 -1.93 -17.45 -29.77
C ARG A 13 -1.64 -17.15 -28.29
N ASP A 14 -2.65 -16.69 -27.57
CA ASP A 14 -2.62 -16.60 -26.11
C ASP A 14 -2.30 -18.01 -25.59
N GLN A 15 -1.06 -18.24 -25.20
CA GLN A 15 -0.71 -19.42 -24.43
C GLN A 15 -1.43 -19.28 -23.07
N PRO A 16 -2.15 -20.30 -22.61
CA PRO A 16 -2.81 -20.21 -21.32
C PRO A 16 -1.77 -19.94 -20.25
N GLN A 17 -1.91 -18.81 -19.58
CA GLN A 17 -1.00 -18.39 -18.51
C GLN A 17 -1.00 -19.50 -17.44
N LYS A 18 0.18 -20.04 -17.12
CA LYS A 18 0.31 -21.12 -16.14
C LYS A 18 -0.16 -20.60 -14.80
N ARG A 19 -1.21 -21.18 -14.25
CA ARG A 19 -1.75 -20.84 -12.93
C ARG A 19 -0.74 -21.18 -11.84
N ILE A 20 -0.61 -20.29 -10.86
CA ILE A 20 0.25 -20.47 -9.69
C ILE A 20 -0.53 -21.17 -8.58
N VAL A 21 -1.78 -20.76 -8.37
CA VAL A 21 -2.66 -21.33 -7.32
C VAL A 21 -3.31 -22.58 -7.86
N SER A 22 -3.04 -23.73 -7.23
CA SER A 22 -3.54 -25.05 -7.67
C SER A 22 -4.20 -25.88 -6.56
N SER A 23 -4.06 -25.48 -5.29
CA SER A 23 -4.64 -26.20 -4.16
C SER A 23 -6.16 -26.03 -4.11
N SER A 24 -6.91 -27.11 -4.04
CA SER A 24 -8.37 -27.13 -4.15
C SER A 24 -9.09 -26.24 -3.14
N HIS A 25 -8.53 -26.05 -1.93
CA HIS A 25 -9.10 -25.17 -0.90
C HIS A 25 -8.83 -23.68 -1.14
N LEU A 26 -7.93 -23.34 -2.07
CA LEU A 26 -7.58 -21.96 -2.41
C LEU A 26 -8.17 -21.52 -3.76
N VAL A 27 -8.52 -22.47 -4.62
CA VAL A 27 -9.03 -22.17 -5.97
C VAL A 27 -10.54 -22.04 -5.92
N SER A 28 -11.05 -20.89 -6.29
CA SER A 28 -12.49 -20.67 -6.44
C SER A 28 -13.01 -21.41 -7.69
N GLU A 29 -14.08 -22.18 -7.53
CA GLU A 29 -14.75 -22.82 -8.67
C GLU A 29 -15.48 -21.81 -9.57
N LYS A 30 -15.92 -20.68 -9.00
CA LYS A 30 -16.72 -19.66 -9.69
C LYS A 30 -15.88 -18.52 -10.28
N ALA A 31 -14.70 -18.26 -9.70
CA ALA A 31 -13.83 -17.15 -10.06
C ALA A 31 -12.36 -17.52 -9.82
N VAL A 32 -11.82 -18.38 -10.65
CA VAL A 32 -10.43 -18.89 -10.51
C VAL A 32 -9.42 -17.76 -10.53
N GLU A 33 -9.64 -16.74 -11.34
CA GLU A 33 -8.77 -15.57 -11.47
C GLU A 33 -8.71 -14.75 -10.16
N LEU A 34 -9.77 -14.78 -9.34
CA LEU A 34 -9.76 -14.13 -8.03
C LEU A 34 -8.74 -14.79 -7.10
N SER A 35 -8.60 -16.11 -7.14
CA SER A 35 -7.60 -16.83 -6.34
C SER A 35 -6.16 -16.46 -6.70
N GLU A 36 -5.88 -16.23 -7.99
CA GLU A 36 -4.58 -15.71 -8.43
C GLU A 36 -4.33 -14.28 -7.93
N VAL A 37 -5.38 -13.43 -7.91
CA VAL A 37 -5.30 -12.08 -7.37
C VAL A 37 -5.05 -12.11 -5.86
N GLU A 38 -5.75 -12.97 -5.11
CA GLU A 38 -5.57 -13.13 -3.66
C GLU A 38 -4.14 -13.57 -3.31
N TYR A 39 -3.61 -14.55 -4.06
CA TYR A 39 -2.21 -14.95 -3.90
C TYR A 39 -1.25 -13.78 -4.18
N GLY A 40 -1.47 -13.06 -5.28
CA GLY A 40 -0.71 -11.86 -5.62
C GLY A 40 -0.76 -10.79 -4.54
N LEU A 41 -1.94 -10.56 -3.95
CA LEU A 41 -2.11 -9.61 -2.84
C LEU A 41 -1.33 -10.04 -1.58
N ILE A 42 -1.34 -11.33 -1.22
CA ILE A 42 -0.56 -11.85 -0.09
C ILE A 42 0.93 -11.59 -0.30
N VAL A 43 1.46 -11.95 -1.47
CA VAL A 43 2.88 -11.75 -1.79
C VAL A 43 3.24 -10.26 -1.82
N ALA A 44 2.43 -9.46 -2.50
CA ALA A 44 2.65 -8.02 -2.64
C ALA A 44 2.55 -7.29 -1.29
N SER A 45 1.57 -7.62 -0.45
CA SER A 45 1.39 -6.99 0.86
C SER A 45 2.56 -7.30 1.80
N ASN A 46 3.04 -8.54 1.84
CA ASN A 46 4.20 -8.91 2.65
C ASN A 46 5.48 -8.17 2.21
N ALA A 47 5.72 -8.09 0.90
CA ALA A 47 6.86 -7.36 0.35
C ALA A 47 6.75 -5.85 0.65
N PHE A 48 5.56 -5.27 0.50
CA PHE A 48 5.29 -3.86 0.76
C PHE A 48 5.48 -3.50 2.24
N VAL A 49 4.99 -4.35 3.15
CA VAL A 49 5.16 -4.17 4.61
C VAL A 49 6.64 -4.21 4.99
N MET A 50 7.39 -5.18 4.48
CA MET A 50 8.84 -5.27 4.70
C MET A 50 9.57 -4.04 4.16
N TRP A 51 9.26 -3.63 2.94
CA TRP A 51 9.79 -2.42 2.32
C TRP A 51 9.51 -1.18 3.18
N MET A 52 8.27 -0.96 3.60
CA MET A 52 7.85 0.21 4.36
C MET A 52 8.64 0.36 5.68
N VAL A 53 8.84 -0.76 6.41
CA VAL A 53 9.63 -0.76 7.66
C VAL A 53 11.10 -0.45 7.37
N LYS A 54 11.69 -1.06 6.35
CA LYS A 54 13.10 -0.82 5.98
C LYS A 54 13.33 0.62 5.51
N ALA A 55 12.45 1.15 4.68
CA ALA A 55 12.53 2.54 4.22
C ALA A 55 12.39 3.54 5.37
N MET A 56 11.50 3.28 6.33
CA MET A 56 11.38 4.12 7.51
C MET A 56 12.62 4.05 8.41
N SER A 57 13.21 2.87 8.57
CA SER A 57 14.46 2.70 9.32
C SER A 57 15.62 3.46 8.65
N ALA A 58 15.72 3.44 7.32
CA ALA A 58 16.71 4.20 6.58
C ALA A 58 16.49 5.72 6.75
N ALA A 59 15.26 6.20 6.61
CA ALA A 59 14.92 7.60 6.81
C ALA A 59 15.25 8.09 8.24
N LEU A 60 15.01 7.28 9.26
CA LEU A 60 15.38 7.60 10.65
C LEU A 60 16.90 7.67 10.80
N ALA A 61 17.65 6.76 10.18
CA ALA A 61 19.11 6.77 10.22
C ALA A 61 19.70 8.02 9.55
N GLU A 62 19.17 8.44 8.39
CA GLU A 62 19.57 9.68 7.71
C GLU A 62 19.33 10.93 8.58
N MET A 63 18.31 10.92 9.41
CA MET A 63 18.00 12.01 10.35
C MET A 63 18.72 11.88 11.70
N GLU A 64 19.59 10.89 11.88
CA GLU A 64 20.26 10.58 13.15
C GLU A 64 19.26 10.39 14.30
N GLN A 65 18.07 9.86 14.01
CA GLN A 65 17.01 9.62 14.97
C GLN A 65 16.91 8.15 15.33
N SER A 66 16.69 7.87 16.60
CA SER A 66 16.41 6.52 17.10
C SER A 66 14.94 6.40 17.48
N ALA A 67 14.17 5.70 16.66
CA ALA A 67 12.79 5.33 16.96
C ALA A 67 12.52 3.93 16.39
N ASP A 68 11.93 3.06 17.21
CA ASP A 68 11.48 1.74 16.77
C ASP A 68 10.04 1.85 16.31
N LEU A 69 9.82 2.02 15.01
CA LEU A 69 8.50 2.18 14.41
C LEU A 69 8.07 0.89 13.69
N GLY A 70 7.00 0.27 14.20
CA GLY A 70 6.33 -0.83 13.52
C GLY A 70 5.38 -0.34 12.41
N VAL A 71 4.82 -1.30 11.68
CA VAL A 71 3.94 -1.05 10.53
C VAL A 71 2.80 -0.09 10.86
N LEU A 72 2.09 -0.32 11.96
CA LEU A 72 0.95 0.51 12.35
C LEU A 72 1.38 1.93 12.74
N ASP A 73 2.54 2.09 13.41
CA ASP A 73 3.10 3.40 13.73
C ASP A 73 3.36 4.21 12.46
N ILE A 74 3.97 3.57 11.45
CA ILE A 74 4.29 4.19 10.16
C ILE A 74 3.00 4.58 9.42
N LEU A 75 2.01 3.69 9.37
CA LEU A 75 0.71 3.97 8.74
C LEU A 75 -0.03 5.11 9.45
N CYS A 76 0.01 5.15 10.79
CA CYS A 76 -0.55 6.25 11.58
C CYS A 76 0.16 7.56 11.27
N LEU A 77 1.50 7.59 11.24
CA LEU A 77 2.29 8.79 10.92
C LEU A 77 1.92 9.33 9.54
N HIS A 78 1.93 8.49 8.51
CA HIS A 78 1.53 8.89 7.16
C HIS A 78 0.05 9.34 7.09
N SER A 79 -0.83 8.66 7.83
CA SER A 79 -2.25 9.06 7.89
C SER A 79 -2.41 10.45 8.51
N VAL A 80 -1.71 10.73 9.63
CA VAL A 80 -1.75 12.05 10.30
C VAL A 80 -1.14 13.13 9.41
N ASN A 81 -0.03 12.84 8.74
CA ASN A 81 0.66 13.80 7.85
C ASN A 81 -0.13 14.12 6.57
N HIS A 82 -1.03 13.25 6.15
CA HIS A 82 -1.76 13.40 4.90
C HIS A 82 -2.61 14.69 4.88
N ARG A 83 -2.39 15.56 3.88
CA ARG A 83 -3.05 16.86 3.67
C ARG A 83 -2.80 17.91 4.76
N GLY A 84 -1.81 17.72 5.63
CA GLY A 84 -1.39 18.74 6.60
C GLY A 84 -2.45 19.21 7.60
N ARG A 85 -3.51 18.43 7.84
CA ARG A 85 -4.59 18.78 8.79
C ARG A 85 -4.65 17.77 9.93
N ALA A 86 -4.95 18.26 11.14
CA ALA A 86 -5.17 17.42 12.31
C ALA A 86 -6.37 16.46 12.11
N LYS A 87 -6.31 15.28 12.69
CA LYS A 87 -7.29 14.20 12.53
C LYS A 87 -7.70 13.62 13.88
N LYS A 88 -8.93 13.16 13.98
CA LYS A 88 -9.42 12.40 15.13
C LYS A 88 -8.97 10.95 15.06
N LEU A 89 -8.90 10.29 16.24
CA LEU A 89 -8.63 8.85 16.32
C LEU A 89 -9.56 8.04 15.41
N ALA A 90 -10.87 8.32 15.45
CA ALA A 90 -11.85 7.60 14.65
C ALA A 90 -11.60 7.73 13.13
N ASP A 91 -11.21 8.91 12.66
CA ASP A 91 -10.89 9.13 11.23
C ASP A 91 -9.66 8.32 10.78
N ILE A 92 -8.67 8.18 11.69
CA ILE A 92 -7.47 7.39 11.43
C ILE A 92 -7.81 5.90 11.39
N CYS A 93 -8.58 5.40 12.39
CA CYS A 93 -9.05 4.01 12.41
C CYS A 93 -9.84 3.66 11.15
N PHE A 94 -10.79 4.51 10.78
CA PHE A 94 -11.60 4.33 9.56
C PHE A 94 -10.73 4.26 8.31
N LYS A 95 -9.78 5.20 8.16
CA LYS A 95 -8.90 5.24 6.98
C LYS A 95 -7.97 4.04 6.88
N LEU A 96 -7.49 3.54 8.02
CA LEU A 96 -6.59 2.39 8.07
C LEU A 96 -7.31 1.04 8.13
N ASN A 97 -8.63 1.06 8.15
CA ASN A 97 -9.48 -0.12 8.31
C ASN A 97 -9.10 -0.94 9.55
N VAL A 98 -8.90 -0.27 10.69
CA VAL A 98 -8.56 -0.89 11.96
C VAL A 98 -9.74 -0.78 12.91
N GLU A 99 -10.33 -1.90 13.26
CA GLU A 99 -11.50 -1.96 14.15
C GLU A 99 -11.14 -1.66 15.61
N ASP A 100 -10.01 -2.21 16.08
CA ASP A 100 -9.53 -1.95 17.44
C ASP A 100 -8.84 -0.60 17.55
N SER A 101 -9.59 0.40 18.01
CA SER A 101 -9.06 1.74 18.22
C SER A 101 -7.97 1.84 19.30
N HIS A 102 -7.86 0.85 20.20
CA HIS A 102 -6.81 0.83 21.22
C HIS A 102 -5.43 0.66 20.60
N THR A 103 -5.28 -0.15 19.55
CA THR A 103 -4.01 -0.35 18.84
C THR A 103 -3.56 0.92 18.13
N VAL A 104 -4.48 1.63 17.46
CA VAL A 104 -4.19 2.93 16.82
C VAL A 104 -3.85 3.99 17.87
N ASN A 105 -4.57 4.03 18.99
CA ASN A 105 -4.27 4.96 20.07
C ASN A 105 -2.89 4.71 20.69
N TYR A 106 -2.49 3.44 20.83
CA TYR A 106 -1.15 3.08 21.31
C TYR A 106 -0.07 3.57 20.32
N ALA A 107 -0.25 3.33 19.02
CA ALA A 107 0.65 3.82 17.98
C ALA A 107 0.77 5.36 18.00
N LEU A 108 -0.35 6.07 18.12
CA LEU A 108 -0.34 7.55 18.22
C LEU A 108 0.38 8.04 19.46
N LYS A 109 0.17 7.43 20.64
CA LYS A 109 0.89 7.77 21.87
C LYS A 109 2.39 7.54 21.71
N LYS A 110 2.80 6.45 21.04
CA LYS A 110 4.20 6.15 20.73
C LYS A 110 4.80 7.22 19.82
N LEU A 111 4.09 7.64 18.78
CA LEU A 111 4.52 8.73 17.88
C LEU A 111 4.62 10.08 18.61
N VAL A 112 3.71 10.36 19.54
CA VAL A 112 3.79 11.57 20.40
C VAL A 112 5.03 11.50 21.31
N LYS A 113 5.31 10.32 21.90
CA LYS A 113 6.51 10.12 22.74
C LYS A 113 7.81 10.36 21.95
N TYR A 114 7.86 9.99 20.67
CA TYR A 114 9.00 10.26 19.79
C TYR A 114 9.02 11.68 19.21
N GLY A 115 8.04 12.53 19.56
CA GLY A 115 7.96 13.91 19.07
C GLY A 115 7.58 14.02 17.57
N LEU A 116 7.09 12.95 16.95
CA LEU A 116 6.72 12.91 15.52
C LEU A 116 5.27 13.40 15.28
N VAL A 117 4.43 13.24 16.29
CA VAL A 117 3.03 13.66 16.28
C VAL A 117 2.77 14.49 17.54
N GLN A 118 1.90 15.48 17.44
CA GLN A 118 1.36 16.22 18.58
C GLN A 118 -0.14 15.98 18.69
N SER A 119 -0.66 16.06 19.90
CA SER A 119 -2.09 15.97 20.17
C SER A 119 -2.60 17.24 20.79
N GLU A 120 -3.77 17.69 20.34
CA GLU A 120 -4.45 18.86 20.86
C GLU A 120 -5.88 18.50 21.25
N LYS A 121 -6.30 18.88 22.46
CA LYS A 121 -7.66 18.69 22.93
C LYS A 121 -8.52 19.89 22.53
N GLN A 122 -9.55 19.64 21.74
CA GLN A 122 -10.53 20.65 21.35
C GLN A 122 -11.92 20.22 21.86
N GLY A 123 -12.36 20.82 22.94
CA GLY A 123 -13.59 20.44 23.65
C GLY A 123 -13.49 19.02 24.25
N LYS A 124 -14.33 18.09 23.78
CA LYS A 124 -14.34 16.68 24.19
C LYS A 124 -13.47 15.78 23.31
N GLU A 125 -12.94 16.29 22.20
CA GLU A 125 -12.23 15.52 21.20
C GLU A 125 -10.72 15.79 21.23
N VAL A 126 -9.94 14.80 20.82
CA VAL A 126 -8.50 14.90 20.65
C VAL A 126 -8.15 14.82 19.18
N PHE A 127 -7.38 15.79 18.72
CA PHE A 127 -6.87 15.88 17.36
C PHE A 127 -5.38 15.62 17.34
N TYR A 128 -4.93 14.90 16.34
CA TYR A 128 -3.53 14.55 16.12
C TYR A 128 -3.01 15.24 14.87
N GLY A 129 -1.90 15.94 14.98
CA GLY A 129 -1.20 16.60 13.88
C GLY A 129 0.26 16.21 13.86
N THR A 130 0.88 16.22 12.68
CA THR A 130 2.33 15.98 12.54
C THR A 130 3.10 17.19 13.06
N THR A 131 4.17 16.94 13.82
CA THR A 131 5.15 17.97 14.18
C THR A 131 6.05 18.30 12.98
N GLN A 132 6.87 19.34 13.09
CA GLN A 132 7.89 19.63 12.07
C GLN A 132 8.86 18.44 11.91
N GLN A 133 9.26 17.78 13.00
CA GLN A 133 10.10 16.60 12.99
C GLN A 133 9.42 15.42 12.28
N GLY A 134 8.13 15.17 12.55
CA GLY A 134 7.36 14.13 11.86
C GLY A 134 7.17 14.41 10.37
N GLN A 135 7.00 15.69 9.99
CA GLN A 135 6.96 16.08 8.57
C GLN A 135 8.30 15.83 7.88
N ALA A 136 9.42 16.22 8.53
CA ALA A 136 10.76 15.99 8.02
C ALA A 136 11.03 14.48 7.83
N LEU A 137 10.62 13.64 8.78
CA LEU A 137 10.75 12.18 8.66
C LEU A 137 9.92 11.63 7.48
N CYS A 138 8.71 12.13 7.27
CA CYS A 138 7.92 11.74 6.10
C CYS A 138 8.58 12.16 4.77
N MET A 139 9.31 13.28 4.76
CA MET A 139 10.08 13.71 3.58
C MET A 139 11.31 12.84 3.35
N ALA A 140 12.09 12.53 4.39
CA ALA A 140 13.21 11.60 4.30
C ALA A 140 12.77 10.21 3.81
N TYR A 141 11.64 9.70 4.34
CA TYR A 141 11.04 8.46 3.82
C TYR A 141 10.70 8.54 2.32
N ARG A 142 10.17 9.69 1.86
CA ARG A 142 9.91 9.91 0.43
C ARG A 142 11.21 9.84 -0.38
N ASP A 143 12.29 10.47 0.10
CA ASP A 143 13.56 10.52 -0.62
C ASP A 143 14.20 9.13 -0.72
N VAL A 144 14.13 8.31 0.34
CA VAL A 144 14.47 6.89 0.30
C VAL A 144 13.63 6.13 -0.74
N ARG A 145 12.33 6.44 -0.83
CA ARG A 145 11.46 5.81 -1.84
C ARG A 145 11.85 6.21 -3.26
N GLU A 146 12.17 7.47 -3.51
CA GLU A 146 12.58 7.92 -4.84
C GLU A 146 13.85 7.19 -5.28
N SER A 147 14.89 7.13 -4.43
CA SER A 147 16.16 6.51 -4.78
C SER A 147 16.10 4.98 -4.88
N CYS A 148 15.45 4.31 -3.92
CA CYS A 148 15.49 2.84 -3.85
C CYS A 148 14.38 2.13 -4.65
N LEU A 149 13.28 2.81 -4.98
CA LEU A 149 12.14 2.18 -5.65
C LEU A 149 11.83 2.85 -6.99
N VAL A 150 11.74 4.19 -7.02
CA VAL A 150 11.28 4.89 -8.22
C VAL A 150 12.39 4.91 -9.27
N ASP A 151 13.63 5.18 -8.88
CA ASP A 151 14.78 5.19 -9.79
C ASP A 151 15.04 3.79 -10.36
N GLU A 152 15.00 2.74 -9.54
CA GLU A 152 15.08 1.36 -9.99
C GLU A 152 13.93 0.97 -10.91
N TYR A 153 12.72 1.41 -10.57
CA TYR A 153 11.56 1.25 -11.45
C TYR A 153 11.78 1.98 -12.78
N ALA A 154 12.33 3.19 -12.80
CA ALA A 154 12.63 3.95 -14.00
C ALA A 154 13.77 3.32 -14.82
N ALA A 155 14.85 2.86 -14.17
CA ALA A 155 15.97 2.19 -14.83
C ALA A 155 15.57 0.86 -15.51
N PHE A 156 14.64 0.13 -14.92
CA PHE A 156 14.12 -1.12 -15.49
C PHE A 156 13.29 -0.90 -16.76
N ASP A 157 12.88 0.32 -17.14
CA ASP A 157 12.02 0.63 -18.29
C ASP A 157 12.71 0.56 -19.68
N GLY A 158 14.01 0.26 -19.73
CA GLY A 158 14.75 0.10 -20.97
C GLY A 158 14.44 -1.17 -21.79
N GLY A 159 13.55 -2.04 -21.35
CA GLY A 159 13.18 -3.25 -22.03
C GLY A 159 11.76 -3.70 -21.69
N SER A 160 10.87 -3.62 -22.63
CA SER A 160 9.56 -4.25 -22.79
C SER A 160 9.09 -5.13 -21.62
N GLY A 161 8.38 -4.61 -20.66
CA GLY A 161 7.76 -5.40 -19.59
C GLY A 161 7.25 -4.61 -18.41
N LYS A 162 7.54 -3.32 -18.34
CA LYS A 162 7.00 -2.46 -17.28
C LYS A 162 5.57 -2.04 -17.52
N PRO A 163 4.75 -2.05 -16.47
CA PRO A 163 3.50 -1.37 -16.51
C PRO A 163 3.75 0.13 -16.71
N ASN A 164 3.21 0.71 -17.77
CA ASN A 164 3.23 2.15 -17.98
C ASN A 164 2.33 2.86 -16.96
N ALA A 165 2.34 4.19 -16.92
CA ALA A 165 1.54 4.97 -15.97
C ALA A 165 0.04 4.65 -16.03
N ALA A 166 -0.51 4.34 -17.22
CA ALA A 166 -1.90 3.95 -17.38
C ALA A 166 -2.16 2.57 -16.76
N SER A 167 -1.26 1.61 -16.94
CA SER A 167 -1.34 0.28 -16.30
C SER A 167 -1.27 0.37 -14.78
N LEU A 168 -0.37 1.20 -14.22
CA LEU A 168 -0.29 1.42 -12.77
C LEU A 168 -1.55 2.09 -12.23
N SER A 169 -2.12 3.05 -12.94
CA SER A 169 -3.37 3.70 -12.56
C SER A 169 -4.53 2.71 -12.54
N GLU A 170 -4.58 1.79 -13.50
CA GLU A 170 -5.59 0.73 -13.54
C GLU A 170 -5.41 -0.26 -12.38
N VAL A 171 -4.20 -0.73 -12.11
CA VAL A 171 -3.90 -1.56 -10.94
C VAL A 171 -4.35 -0.87 -9.65
N ALA A 172 -4.02 0.42 -9.47
CA ALA A 172 -4.44 1.18 -8.30
C ALA A 172 -5.97 1.31 -8.20
N ARG A 173 -6.68 1.41 -9.33
CA ARG A 173 -8.15 1.41 -9.36
C ARG A 173 -8.71 0.07 -8.94
N GLN A 174 -8.19 -1.03 -9.47
CA GLN A 174 -8.61 -2.39 -9.15
C GLN A 174 -8.38 -2.73 -7.67
N LEU A 175 -7.23 -2.36 -7.11
CA LEU A 175 -6.95 -2.58 -5.68
C LEU A 175 -7.97 -1.85 -4.79
N ARG A 176 -8.39 -0.62 -5.14
CA ARG A 176 -9.43 0.10 -4.38
C ARG A 176 -10.81 -0.57 -4.49
N LEU A 177 -11.17 -1.12 -5.65
CA LEU A 177 -12.42 -1.88 -5.82
C LEU A 177 -12.40 -3.16 -5.00
N LEU A 178 -11.30 -3.92 -5.07
CA LEU A 178 -11.13 -5.15 -4.29
C LEU A 178 -11.19 -4.87 -2.79
N SER A 179 -10.58 -3.78 -2.31
CA SER A 179 -10.68 -3.37 -0.90
C SER A 179 -12.14 -3.24 -0.46
N GLY A 180 -12.99 -2.57 -1.25
CA GLY A 180 -14.42 -2.44 -0.95
C GLY A 180 -15.17 -3.78 -0.95
N LEU A 181 -14.82 -4.69 -1.85
CA LEU A 181 -15.40 -6.04 -1.90
C LEU A 181 -15.00 -6.87 -0.68
N TYR A 182 -13.73 -6.83 -0.26
CA TYR A 182 -13.27 -7.53 0.94
C TYR A 182 -13.88 -6.97 2.22
N ASP A 183 -14.05 -5.65 2.34
CA ASP A 183 -14.77 -5.03 3.46
C ASP A 183 -16.22 -5.52 3.54
N GLN A 184 -16.90 -5.64 2.41
CA GLN A 184 -18.25 -6.18 2.37
C GLN A 184 -18.28 -7.67 2.73
N ALA A 185 -17.35 -8.46 2.20
CA ALA A 185 -17.24 -9.88 2.48
C ALA A 185 -16.94 -10.13 3.96
N ALA A 186 -16.06 -9.35 4.59
CA ALA A 186 -15.75 -9.45 6.01
C ALA A 186 -17.00 -9.20 6.86
N ARG A 187 -17.79 -8.16 6.57
CA ARG A 187 -19.06 -7.90 7.25
C ARG A 187 -20.07 -9.04 7.08
N SER A 188 -20.13 -9.63 5.89
CA SER A 188 -21.00 -10.78 5.62
C SER A 188 -20.56 -12.02 6.39
N ALA A 189 -19.24 -12.26 6.48
CA ALA A 189 -18.67 -13.41 7.19
C ALA A 189 -18.96 -13.40 8.69
N THR A 190 -19.15 -12.22 9.31
CA THR A 190 -19.54 -12.12 10.73
C THR A 190 -20.98 -12.55 11.01
N SER A 191 -21.78 -12.83 9.96
CA SER A 191 -23.17 -13.25 10.05
C SER A 191 -23.36 -14.76 9.87
N PHE A 192 -22.26 -15.51 9.68
CA PHE A 192 -22.26 -16.97 9.68
C PHE A 192 -21.91 -17.49 11.06
#